data_58ac0c25e2ca4f0f86f6f8da508443d1
#
_entry.id   58ac0c25e2ca4f0f86f6f8da508443d1
#
_cell.length_a   1.000
_cell.length_b   1.000
_cell.length_c   1.000
_cell.angle_alpha   90.00
_cell.angle_beta   90.00
_cell.angle_gamma   90.00
#
_symmetry.space_group_name_H-M   'P 1'
#
loop_
_entity.id
_entity.type
_entity.pdbx_description
1 polymer ?
#
loop_
_entity_poly.entity_id
_entity_poly.type
_entity_poly.pdbx_seq_one_letter_code
_entity_poly.pdbx_strand_id
1 'polypeptide(L)'
;LKKWLLGIGALTLSFTLAACNSEDSSAKDDKAKEEKTTTKTEEKTEDKTTAKTDSATDSSAEEKYKFSNESGDFTMLAGYTNDQSDKEEGFISLDFQGFKLKFMPVLVDLKLSDSMKQEEEFSGKDTIRAIMISTEAENTADHDVDYNGDITVITDTKEQLTADSGLLSNNPIVMTYQGKVKEQGYFLIPLKDQKSTPNELELRFTPPYKVENGAVNTETGLMGKEQTVKVKYTSRDSL
;
A
#
# COMPACT_ATOMS: atom_id res chain seq x y z
N LEU A 1 -5.20 -3.44 15.78
CA LEU A 1 -5.35 -4.12 14.48
C LEU A 1 -6.69 -3.84 13.79
N LYS A 2 -7.84 -3.86 14.51
CA LYS A 2 -9.18 -3.62 13.93
C LYS A 2 -9.36 -2.27 13.20
N LYS A 3 -8.55 -1.25 13.49
CA LYS A 3 -8.70 0.11 12.92
C LYS A 3 -7.86 0.34 11.66
N TRP A 4 -6.80 -0.44 11.45
CA TRP A 4 -5.86 -0.20 10.37
C TRP A 4 -6.32 -0.77 9.02
N LEU A 5 -6.94 -1.95 9.02
CA LEU A 5 -7.48 -2.57 7.80
C LEU A 5 -8.61 -1.75 7.15
N LEU A 6 -9.27 -0.86 7.91
CA LEU A 6 -10.30 0.06 7.40
C LEU A 6 -9.69 1.31 6.72
N GLY A 7 -8.43 1.62 6.96
CA GLY A 7 -7.75 2.80 6.39
C GLY A 7 -7.27 2.62 4.94
N ILE A 8 -6.99 1.39 4.52
CA ILE A 8 -6.47 1.10 3.17
C ILE A 8 -7.60 1.10 2.11
N GLY A 9 -8.83 0.87 2.52
CA GLY A 9 -9.98 0.73 1.60
C GLY A 9 -10.71 2.01 1.19
N ALA A 10 -10.31 3.20 1.65
CA ALA A 10 -11.11 4.42 1.51
C ALA A 10 -10.47 5.57 0.70
N LEU A 11 -9.41 5.33 -0.06
CA LEU A 11 -8.87 6.34 -0.98
C LEU A 11 -9.40 6.14 -2.40
N THR A 12 -10.68 6.45 -2.60
CA THR A 12 -11.18 6.78 -3.93
C THR A 12 -10.81 8.22 -4.24
N LEU A 13 -9.69 8.43 -4.90
CA LEU A 13 -9.34 9.73 -5.49
C LEU A 13 -10.30 10.03 -6.64
N SER A 14 -11.23 10.93 -6.40
CA SER A 14 -12.03 11.55 -7.46
C SER A 14 -11.15 12.56 -8.20
N PHE A 15 -10.52 12.15 -9.29
CA PHE A 15 -9.92 13.08 -10.24
C PHE A 15 -11.02 13.78 -11.02
N THR A 16 -11.35 15.00 -10.65
CA THR A 16 -12.09 15.91 -11.51
C THR A 16 -11.11 16.53 -12.50
N LEU A 17 -11.10 16.02 -13.72
CA LEU A 17 -10.46 16.65 -14.87
C LEU A 17 -11.21 17.97 -15.16
N ALA A 18 -10.65 19.09 -14.71
CA ALA A 18 -11.02 20.41 -15.20
C ALA A 18 -10.38 20.60 -16.57
N ALA A 19 -11.12 20.29 -17.62
CA ALA A 19 -10.76 20.69 -18.98
C ALA A 19 -11.11 22.16 -19.14
N CYS A 20 -10.10 23.04 -19.15
CA CYS A 20 -10.22 24.37 -19.71
C CYS A 20 -10.29 24.25 -21.24
N ASN A 21 -11.41 24.60 -21.81
CA ASN A 21 -11.49 24.97 -23.22
C ASN A 21 -12.07 26.39 -23.32
N SER A 22 -11.30 27.28 -23.88
CA SER A 22 -11.63 28.66 -24.16
C SER A 22 -12.17 28.81 -25.58
N GLU A 23 -13.26 29.57 -25.71
CA GLU A 23 -13.73 30.40 -26.85
C GLU A 23 -14.12 29.69 -28.16
N ASP A 24 -15.20 29.97 -28.80
CA ASP A 24 -15.93 31.20 -29.08
C ASP A 24 -17.30 30.92 -29.75
N SER A 25 -18.25 31.81 -29.47
CA SER A 25 -19.37 32.34 -30.26
C SER A 25 -20.54 31.50 -30.76
N SER A 26 -21.68 32.05 -30.36
CA SER A 26 -22.93 32.40 -31.07
C SER A 26 -24.08 31.41 -31.14
N ALA A 27 -25.07 31.80 -30.33
CA ALA A 27 -26.50 32.04 -30.65
C ALA A 27 -27.41 30.96 -31.24
N LYS A 28 -28.47 30.77 -30.51
CA LYS A 28 -29.91 30.73 -30.80
C LYS A 28 -30.69 29.49 -30.38
N ASP A 29 -31.59 29.79 -29.47
CA ASP A 29 -33.02 29.38 -29.36
C ASP A 29 -33.47 28.03 -29.92
N ASP A 30 -34.09 27.20 -29.06
CA ASP A 30 -35.55 27.09 -28.90
C ASP A 30 -35.98 25.95 -27.94
N LYS A 31 -36.85 26.32 -27.03
CA LYS A 31 -38.00 25.70 -26.42
C LYS A 31 -38.22 24.18 -26.35
N ALA A 32 -38.42 23.79 -25.07
CA ALA A 32 -39.57 23.07 -24.53
C ALA A 32 -39.86 21.60 -24.90
N LYS A 33 -39.92 20.70 -23.92
CA LYS A 33 -41.18 20.26 -23.33
C LYS A 33 -40.96 19.15 -22.30
N GLU A 34 -41.66 19.33 -21.21
CA GLU A 34 -41.95 18.34 -20.18
C GLU A 34 -42.56 17.06 -20.75
N GLU A 35 -42.27 15.93 -20.11
CA GLU A 35 -43.37 15.09 -19.66
C GLU A 35 -42.89 14.07 -18.59
N LYS A 36 -43.70 14.06 -17.57
CA LYS A 36 -43.73 13.28 -16.37
C LYS A 36 -44.51 11.99 -16.66
N THR A 37 -44.07 10.83 -16.17
CA THR A 37 -45.05 9.83 -15.75
C THR A 37 -44.47 8.87 -14.72
N THR A 38 -45.06 8.89 -13.58
CA THR A 38 -45.07 7.93 -12.47
C THR A 38 -45.88 6.68 -12.80
N THR A 39 -45.50 5.52 -12.23
CA THR A 39 -46.40 4.50 -11.63
C THR A 39 -45.54 3.31 -11.20
N LYS A 40 -45.32 3.03 -9.99
CA LYS A 40 -45.92 2.25 -8.90
C LYS A 40 -46.62 0.94 -9.35
N THR A 41 -46.18 -0.19 -8.80
CA THR A 41 -46.99 -1.16 -8.09
C THR A 41 -46.17 -2.39 -7.64
N GLU A 42 -46.43 -2.72 -6.40
CA GLU A 42 -46.09 -3.87 -5.57
C GLU A 42 -46.58 -5.22 -6.15
N GLU A 43 -45.97 -6.34 -5.76
CA GLU A 43 -46.50 -7.33 -4.81
C GLU A 43 -45.67 -8.63 -4.84
N LYS A 44 -45.10 -9.00 -3.77
CA LYS A 44 -45.18 -10.11 -2.83
C LYS A 44 -45.57 -11.50 -3.37
N THR A 45 -44.72 -12.51 -3.20
CA THR A 45 -45.11 -13.84 -2.72
C THR A 45 -43.95 -14.58 -2.03
N GLU A 46 -44.21 -15.01 -0.82
CA GLU A 46 -43.42 -15.96 -0.02
C GLU A 46 -43.53 -17.36 -0.59
N ASP A 47 -42.51 -18.20 -0.49
CA ASP A 47 -42.62 -19.52 0.16
C ASP A 47 -41.24 -20.15 0.42
N LYS A 48 -40.98 -20.42 1.58
CA LYS A 48 -40.59 -21.46 2.53
C LYS A 48 -39.65 -22.58 2.09
N THR A 49 -38.53 -22.65 2.86
CA THR A 49 -37.97 -23.81 3.55
C THR A 49 -37.03 -24.75 2.78
N THR A 50 -35.76 -24.77 3.10
CA THR A 50 -35.21 -25.86 3.91
C THR A 50 -33.79 -25.52 4.43
N ALA A 51 -33.63 -25.68 5.72
CA ALA A 51 -32.37 -25.54 6.43
C ALA A 51 -31.30 -26.52 5.91
N LYS A 52 -30.10 -26.00 5.67
CA LYS A 52 -28.86 -26.74 5.90
C LYS A 52 -27.93 -25.84 6.67
N THR A 53 -27.84 -26.13 7.94
CA THR A 53 -26.78 -25.72 8.85
C THR A 53 -25.51 -26.38 8.37
N ASP A 54 -24.57 -25.60 7.86
CA ASP A 54 -23.16 -25.98 7.87
C ASP A 54 -22.29 -24.72 7.88
N SER A 55 -21.55 -24.58 8.95
CA SER A 55 -20.27 -23.88 9.10
C SER A 55 -20.16 -22.43 8.62
N ALA A 56 -20.83 -21.51 9.31
CA ALA A 56 -20.64 -20.07 9.15
C ALA A 56 -19.65 -19.49 10.21
N THR A 57 -18.55 -20.18 10.53
CA THR A 57 -17.66 -19.72 11.62
C THR A 57 -16.24 -19.39 11.14
N ASP A 58 -15.87 -19.65 9.89
CA ASP A 58 -14.48 -19.48 9.43
C ASP A 58 -14.30 -18.39 8.35
N SER A 59 -15.33 -18.04 7.61
CA SER A 59 -15.20 -17.09 6.49
C SER A 59 -14.94 -15.63 6.92
N SER A 60 -15.41 -15.21 8.09
CA SER A 60 -15.23 -13.84 8.57
C SER A 60 -13.83 -13.59 9.16
N ALA A 61 -13.14 -14.63 9.62
CA ALA A 61 -11.78 -14.51 10.15
C ALA A 61 -10.74 -14.44 9.04
N GLU A 62 -10.95 -15.14 7.95
CA GLU A 62 -10.05 -15.11 6.78
C GLU A 62 -10.15 -13.78 6.00
N GLU A 63 -11.32 -13.17 5.94
CA GLU A 63 -11.52 -11.93 5.19
C GLU A 63 -10.77 -10.73 5.78
N LYS A 64 -10.48 -10.72 7.09
CA LYS A 64 -9.72 -9.64 7.72
C LYS A 64 -8.28 -9.53 7.23
N TYR A 65 -7.74 -10.57 6.58
CA TYR A 65 -6.38 -10.63 6.05
C TYR A 65 -6.31 -10.42 4.54
N LYS A 66 -7.42 -10.08 3.92
CA LYS A 66 -7.51 -9.83 2.48
C LYS A 66 -7.81 -8.38 2.22
N PHE A 67 -7.18 -7.83 1.21
CA PHE A 67 -7.49 -6.51 0.68
C PHE A 67 -7.13 -6.48 -0.80
N SER A 68 -7.69 -5.52 -1.52
CA SER A 68 -7.48 -5.39 -2.97
C SER A 68 -7.14 -3.95 -3.32
N ASN A 69 -6.33 -3.79 -4.35
CA ASN A 69 -6.07 -2.51 -4.99
C ASN A 69 -5.82 -2.72 -6.51
N GLU A 70 -5.28 -1.72 -7.18
CA GLU A 70 -4.98 -1.79 -8.62
C GLU A 70 -3.96 -2.86 -9.01
N SER A 71 -3.07 -3.27 -8.08
CA SER A 71 -2.11 -4.36 -8.33
C SER A 71 -2.75 -5.75 -8.26
N GLY A 72 -3.90 -5.90 -7.58
CA GLY A 72 -4.64 -7.16 -7.47
C GLY A 72 -5.19 -7.45 -6.07
N ASP A 73 -5.39 -8.74 -5.78
CA ASP A 73 -5.95 -9.22 -4.53
C ASP A 73 -4.84 -9.75 -3.62
N PHE A 74 -4.67 -9.12 -2.48
CA PHE A 74 -3.68 -9.48 -1.49
C PHE A 74 -4.26 -10.41 -0.42
N THR A 75 -3.47 -11.40 -0.03
CA THR A 75 -3.72 -12.23 1.15
C THR A 75 -2.51 -12.14 2.07
N MET A 76 -2.67 -11.59 3.25
CA MET A 76 -1.64 -11.55 4.27
C MET A 76 -1.47 -12.92 4.90
N LEU A 77 -0.24 -13.43 4.88
CA LEU A 77 0.13 -14.74 5.42
C LEU A 77 0.73 -14.64 6.82
N ALA A 78 1.54 -13.61 7.05
CA ALA A 78 2.24 -13.37 8.31
C ALA A 78 2.66 -11.91 8.44
N GLY A 79 2.97 -11.47 9.65
CA GLY A 79 3.73 -10.26 9.91
C GLY A 79 5.15 -10.58 10.36
N TYR A 80 5.96 -9.53 10.45
CA TYR A 80 7.30 -9.61 11.02
C TYR A 80 7.47 -8.52 12.07
N THR A 81 7.80 -8.91 13.29
CA THR A 81 7.89 -8.01 14.43
C THR A 81 9.19 -8.19 15.20
N ASN A 82 9.50 -7.25 16.08
CA ASN A 82 10.56 -7.33 17.09
C ASN A 82 10.16 -6.54 18.35
N ASP A 83 11.08 -6.41 19.30
CA ASP A 83 10.83 -5.69 20.56
C ASP A 83 10.56 -4.18 20.39
N GLN A 84 10.86 -3.61 19.22
CA GLN A 84 10.62 -2.21 18.88
C GLN A 84 9.25 -2.00 18.21
N SER A 85 8.59 -3.09 17.81
CA SER A 85 7.27 -3.01 17.20
C SER A 85 6.25 -2.43 18.16
N ASP A 86 5.45 -1.50 17.68
CA ASP A 86 4.30 -1.00 18.42
C ASP A 86 3.33 -2.14 18.74
N LYS A 87 2.81 -2.13 19.96
CA LYS A 87 1.96 -3.23 20.44
C LYS A 87 0.54 -3.24 19.86
N GLU A 88 0.08 -2.09 19.40
CA GLU A 88 -1.29 -1.95 18.87
C GLU A 88 -1.34 -2.12 17.36
N GLU A 89 -0.33 -1.59 16.65
CA GLU A 89 -0.31 -1.51 15.19
C GLU A 89 0.81 -2.34 14.54
N GLY A 90 1.81 -2.80 15.32
CA GLY A 90 2.92 -3.60 14.81
C GLY A 90 3.99 -2.81 14.05
N PHE A 91 3.88 -1.48 13.94
CA PHE A 91 4.85 -0.63 13.26
C PHE A 91 6.15 -0.49 14.03
N ILE A 92 7.24 -0.42 13.29
CA ILE A 92 8.58 -0.06 13.78
C ILE A 92 8.89 1.35 13.28
N SER A 93 9.52 2.17 14.14
CA SER A 93 9.82 3.56 13.81
C SER A 93 11.32 3.79 13.68
N LEU A 94 11.73 4.48 12.62
CA LEU A 94 13.07 4.99 12.37
C LEU A 94 13.03 6.53 12.35
N ASP A 95 14.13 7.15 12.76
CA ASP A 95 14.32 8.60 12.65
C ASP A 95 15.66 8.89 11.98
N PHE A 96 15.60 9.62 10.88
CA PHE A 96 16.74 10.09 10.11
C PHE A 96 16.86 11.61 10.26
N GLN A 97 17.24 12.07 11.45
CA GLN A 97 17.47 13.49 11.75
C GLN A 97 16.25 14.38 11.42
N GLY A 98 15.04 13.89 11.79
CA GLY A 98 13.79 14.61 11.57
C GLY A 98 12.95 14.09 10.40
N PHE A 99 13.48 13.20 9.55
CA PHE A 99 12.65 12.39 8.68
C PHE A 99 12.30 11.10 9.40
N LYS A 100 11.03 10.92 9.72
CA LYS A 100 10.50 9.77 10.44
C LYS A 100 9.88 8.79 9.48
N LEU A 101 10.28 7.53 9.55
CA LEU A 101 9.73 6.43 8.78
C LEU A 101 9.18 5.37 9.75
N LYS A 102 7.88 5.15 9.72
CA LYS A 102 7.26 3.98 10.33
C LYS A 102 7.04 2.93 9.26
N PHE A 103 7.29 1.67 9.58
CA PHE A 103 7.09 0.59 8.64
C PHE A 103 6.64 -0.69 9.34
N MET A 104 5.93 -1.53 8.59
CA MET A 104 5.51 -2.86 9.03
C MET A 104 5.71 -3.85 7.86
N PRO A 105 6.66 -4.79 7.98
CA PRO A 105 6.85 -5.82 6.98
C PRO A 105 5.86 -6.96 7.18
N VAL A 106 5.24 -7.40 6.09
CA VAL A 106 4.31 -8.53 6.06
C VAL A 106 4.62 -9.46 4.89
N LEU A 107 4.38 -10.74 5.06
CA LEU A 107 4.40 -11.71 3.97
C LEU A 107 3.01 -11.77 3.35
N VAL A 108 2.95 -11.63 2.04
CA VAL A 108 1.70 -11.65 1.28
C VAL A 108 1.77 -12.59 0.08
N ASP A 109 0.65 -13.19 -0.26
CA ASP A 109 0.38 -13.68 -1.62
C ASP A 109 -0.47 -12.62 -2.34
N LEU A 110 -0.02 -12.19 -3.52
CA LEU A 110 -0.73 -11.27 -4.39
C LEU A 110 -1.20 -12.00 -5.63
N LYS A 111 -2.51 -12.14 -5.79
CA LYS A 111 -3.11 -12.53 -7.06
C LYS A 111 -3.11 -11.31 -7.97
N LEU A 112 -2.31 -11.36 -9.02
CA LEU A 112 -2.05 -10.23 -9.90
C LEU A 112 -3.30 -9.79 -10.67
N SER A 113 -3.50 -8.48 -10.79
CA SER A 113 -4.49 -7.90 -11.69
C SER A 113 -4.09 -8.12 -13.16
N ASP A 114 -5.03 -7.94 -14.08
CA ASP A 114 -4.76 -8.12 -15.50
C ASP A 114 -3.73 -7.12 -16.04
N SER A 115 -3.65 -5.91 -15.45
CA SER A 115 -2.63 -4.93 -15.80
C SER A 115 -1.24 -5.38 -15.34
N MET A 116 -1.12 -5.89 -14.11
CA MET A 116 0.16 -6.37 -13.59
C MET A 116 0.69 -7.58 -14.35
N LYS A 117 -0.18 -8.46 -14.84
CA LYS A 117 0.22 -9.63 -15.65
C LYS A 117 0.82 -9.26 -17.02
N GLN A 118 0.59 -8.02 -17.47
CA GLN A 118 1.17 -7.51 -18.73
C GLN A 118 2.59 -6.99 -18.57
N GLU A 119 3.01 -6.72 -17.33
CA GLU A 119 4.39 -6.33 -17.06
C GLU A 119 5.33 -7.52 -17.30
N GLU A 120 6.47 -7.25 -17.93
CA GLU A 120 7.43 -8.29 -18.32
C GLU A 120 7.87 -9.15 -17.13
N GLU A 121 8.09 -8.53 -15.97
CA GLU A 121 8.52 -9.18 -14.74
C GLU A 121 7.52 -10.21 -14.22
N PHE A 122 6.23 -10.01 -14.47
CA PHE A 122 5.14 -10.86 -13.97
C PHE A 122 4.53 -11.74 -15.07
N SER A 123 5.07 -11.67 -16.29
CA SER A 123 4.55 -12.44 -17.44
C SER A 123 4.46 -13.94 -17.11
N GLY A 124 3.28 -14.50 -17.35
CA GLY A 124 3.01 -15.93 -17.09
C GLY A 124 2.78 -16.30 -15.61
N LYS A 125 2.71 -15.31 -14.71
CA LYS A 125 2.38 -15.53 -13.31
C LYS A 125 0.94 -15.09 -13.03
N ASP A 126 0.20 -15.88 -12.26
CA ASP A 126 -1.12 -15.48 -11.73
C ASP A 126 -1.05 -14.95 -10.31
N THR A 127 -0.10 -15.47 -9.54
CA THR A 127 0.13 -15.10 -8.13
C THR A 127 1.61 -14.98 -7.88
N ILE A 128 1.99 -14.01 -7.06
CA ILE A 128 3.35 -13.86 -6.54
C ILE A 128 3.33 -13.83 -5.02
N ARG A 129 4.39 -14.38 -4.42
CA ARG A 129 4.68 -14.21 -2.99
C ARG A 129 5.71 -13.12 -2.81
N ALA A 130 5.44 -12.20 -1.87
CA ALA A 130 6.28 -11.03 -1.67
C ALA A 130 6.36 -10.63 -0.20
N ILE A 131 7.41 -9.89 0.15
CA ILE A 131 7.44 -9.06 1.35
C ILE A 131 6.83 -7.71 0.98
N MET A 132 5.73 -7.37 1.60
CA MET A 132 5.14 -6.04 1.53
C MET A 132 5.58 -5.24 2.75
N ILE A 133 6.14 -4.07 2.54
CA ILE A 133 6.55 -3.13 3.60
C ILE A 133 5.59 -1.96 3.57
N SER A 134 4.59 -1.98 4.44
CA SER A 134 3.69 -0.83 4.63
C SER A 134 4.44 0.28 5.36
N THR A 135 4.26 1.51 4.93
CA THR A 135 5.04 2.65 5.41
C THR A 135 4.18 3.87 5.68
N GLU A 136 4.60 4.65 6.68
CA GLU A 136 4.23 6.04 6.89
C GLU A 136 5.52 6.85 7.01
N ALA A 137 5.67 7.87 6.18
CA ALA A 137 6.82 8.76 6.21
C ALA A 137 6.39 10.19 6.53
N GLU A 138 7.17 10.88 7.38
CA GLU A 138 6.89 12.25 7.79
C GLU A 138 8.19 13.04 7.85
N ASN A 139 8.25 14.16 7.13
CA ASN A 139 9.30 15.13 7.29
C ASN A 139 8.93 16.11 8.42
N THR A 140 9.64 16.06 9.55
CA THR A 140 9.49 17.01 10.66
C THR A 140 10.59 18.07 10.69
N ALA A 141 11.54 18.03 9.77
CA ALA A 141 12.62 19.02 9.64
C ALA A 141 12.12 20.35 9.03
N ASP A 142 12.93 21.39 9.20
CA ASP A 142 12.62 22.74 8.67
C ASP A 142 13.08 22.93 7.21
N HIS A 143 13.53 21.85 6.56
CA HIS A 143 14.02 21.85 5.18
C HIS A 143 13.38 20.71 4.40
N ASP A 144 13.42 20.81 3.09
CA ASP A 144 12.92 19.77 2.20
C ASP A 144 13.84 18.53 2.25
N VAL A 145 13.23 17.35 2.15
CA VAL A 145 13.89 16.05 2.25
C VAL A 145 13.49 15.20 1.07
N ASP A 146 14.46 14.60 0.41
CA ASP A 146 14.24 13.62 -0.65
C ASP A 146 14.48 12.20 -0.12
N TYR A 147 13.49 11.33 -0.27
CA TYR A 147 13.54 9.93 0.14
C TYR A 147 13.38 9.02 -1.06
N ASN A 148 14.40 8.22 -1.35
CA ASN A 148 14.41 7.33 -2.54
C ASN A 148 13.78 5.97 -2.30
N GLY A 149 13.50 5.61 -1.04
CA GLY A 149 12.92 4.29 -0.74
C GLY A 149 13.88 3.11 -0.92
N ASP A 150 15.20 3.35 -0.86
CA ASP A 150 16.20 2.29 -0.98
C ASP A 150 16.17 1.37 0.23
N ILE A 151 15.49 0.23 0.08
CA ILE A 151 15.34 -0.79 1.12
C ILE A 151 15.91 -2.10 0.60
N THR A 152 16.86 -2.68 1.36
CA THR A 152 17.35 -4.04 1.11
C THR A 152 16.74 -4.99 2.14
N VAL A 153 16.16 -6.09 1.68
CA VAL A 153 15.65 -7.17 2.52
C VAL A 153 16.54 -8.40 2.36
N ILE A 154 17.07 -8.90 3.46
CA ILE A 154 17.85 -10.14 3.51
C ILE A 154 17.05 -11.15 4.33
N THR A 155 16.78 -12.32 3.76
CA THR A 155 16.01 -13.39 4.39
C THR A 155 16.93 -14.43 5.02
N ASP A 156 16.46 -15.17 6.03
CA ASP A 156 17.15 -16.34 6.58
C ASP A 156 17.25 -17.49 5.56
N THR A 157 16.44 -17.46 4.51
CA THR A 157 16.52 -18.37 3.36
C THR A 157 17.59 -17.97 2.33
N LYS A 158 18.41 -16.94 2.66
CA LYS A 158 19.58 -16.45 1.90
C LYS A 158 19.24 -15.71 0.60
N GLU A 159 18.06 -15.11 0.53
CA GLU A 159 17.75 -14.17 -0.53
C GLU A 159 18.20 -12.75 -0.12
N GLN A 160 18.75 -12.01 -1.05
CA GLN A 160 18.90 -10.57 -0.97
C GLN A 160 18.05 -9.93 -2.04
N LEU A 161 17.13 -9.08 -1.60
CA LEU A 161 16.10 -8.44 -2.38
C LEU A 161 16.18 -6.93 -2.18
N THR A 162 15.87 -6.15 -3.20
CA THR A 162 15.81 -4.69 -3.12
C THR A 162 14.44 -4.20 -3.53
N ALA A 163 13.96 -3.17 -2.87
CA ALA A 163 12.82 -2.41 -3.35
C ALA A 163 13.34 -1.50 -4.46
N ASP A 164 12.95 -1.76 -5.70
CA ASP A 164 13.15 -0.79 -6.76
C ASP A 164 12.19 0.37 -6.53
N SER A 165 12.75 1.57 -6.40
CA SER A 165 11.97 2.76 -6.08
C SER A 165 10.86 2.97 -7.10
N GLY A 166 9.63 2.88 -6.64
CA GLY A 166 8.43 3.20 -7.40
C GLY A 166 7.83 2.10 -8.25
N LEU A 167 8.48 0.95 -8.45
CA LEU A 167 8.00 -0.05 -9.40
C LEU A 167 6.72 -0.78 -8.94
N LEU A 168 6.55 -0.99 -7.65
CA LEU A 168 5.41 -1.71 -7.09
C LEU A 168 4.77 -0.96 -5.91
N SER A 169 4.95 0.33 -5.86
CA SER A 169 4.32 1.22 -4.90
C SER A 169 3.17 1.96 -5.59
N ASN A 170 1.95 1.75 -5.16
CA ASN A 170 0.82 2.50 -5.68
C ASN A 170 0.64 3.86 -4.99
N ASN A 171 1.56 4.24 -4.14
CA ASN A 171 1.56 5.53 -3.50
C ASN A 171 2.99 6.05 -3.44
N PRO A 172 3.25 7.26 -3.95
CA PRO A 172 4.61 7.78 -4.07
C PRO A 172 5.17 8.19 -2.71
N ILE A 173 5.57 7.18 -1.91
CA ILE A 173 6.35 7.46 -0.72
C ILE A 173 7.77 7.91 -1.07
N VAL A 174 8.23 7.55 -2.26
CA VAL A 174 9.49 8.01 -2.84
C VAL A 174 9.27 9.36 -3.47
N MET A 175 9.63 10.41 -2.78
CA MET A 175 9.37 11.79 -3.22
C MET A 175 10.20 12.80 -2.43
N THR A 176 10.17 14.04 -2.91
CA THR A 176 10.63 15.18 -2.11
C THR A 176 9.53 15.63 -1.15
N TYR A 177 9.78 15.48 0.14
CA TYR A 177 8.92 15.95 1.22
C TYR A 177 9.21 17.40 1.53
N GLN A 178 8.32 18.29 1.18
CA GLN A 178 8.34 19.68 1.67
C GLN A 178 8.02 19.67 3.17
N GLY A 179 8.53 20.61 3.94
CA GLY A 179 8.48 20.56 5.39
C GLY A 179 7.10 20.22 5.97
N LYS A 180 7.07 19.29 6.92
CA LYS A 180 5.88 18.81 7.67
C LYS A 180 4.82 18.05 6.87
N VAL A 181 5.21 17.47 5.75
CA VAL A 181 4.34 16.57 4.95
C VAL A 181 4.44 15.14 5.49
N LYS A 182 3.30 14.45 5.53
CA LYS A 182 3.18 13.04 5.88
C LYS A 182 2.52 12.28 4.74
N GLU A 183 3.13 11.15 4.35
CA GLU A 183 2.63 10.27 3.30
C GLU A 183 2.59 8.82 3.78
N GLN A 184 1.70 8.04 3.17
CA GLN A 184 1.57 6.61 3.40
C GLN A 184 1.71 5.86 2.09
N GLY A 185 2.28 4.66 2.16
CA GLY A 185 2.42 3.82 0.99
C GLY A 185 2.90 2.42 1.36
N TYR A 186 3.33 1.68 0.35
CA TYR A 186 3.97 0.40 0.57
C TYR A 186 5.00 0.10 -0.52
N PHE A 187 5.96 -0.75 -0.21
CA PHE A 187 6.85 -1.41 -1.16
C PHE A 187 6.48 -2.88 -1.23
N LEU A 188 6.41 -3.41 -2.43
CA LEU A 188 6.19 -4.84 -2.67
C LEU A 188 7.46 -5.45 -3.27
N ILE A 189 8.06 -6.38 -2.55
CA ILE A 189 9.34 -6.97 -2.89
C ILE A 189 9.15 -8.47 -3.12
N PRO A 190 9.04 -8.92 -4.39
CA PRO A 190 8.81 -10.32 -4.70
C PRO A 190 9.94 -11.22 -4.19
N LEU A 191 9.59 -12.34 -3.56
CA LEU A 191 10.55 -13.38 -3.24
C LEU A 191 11.00 -14.10 -4.51
N LYS A 192 12.26 -14.49 -4.58
CA LYS A 192 12.79 -15.32 -5.70
C LYS A 192 12.22 -16.73 -5.62
N ASP A 193 12.21 -17.32 -4.43
CA ASP A 193 11.50 -18.57 -4.17
C ASP A 193 10.06 -18.29 -3.74
N GLN A 194 9.13 -18.46 -4.64
CA GLN A 194 7.70 -18.21 -4.47
C GLN A 194 7.01 -19.16 -3.47
N LYS A 195 7.71 -20.17 -2.96
CA LYS A 195 7.23 -21.09 -1.92
C LYS A 195 7.84 -20.80 -0.55
N SER A 196 8.80 -19.90 -0.51
CA SER A 196 9.52 -19.54 0.71
C SER A 196 8.59 -18.86 1.72
N THR A 197 8.85 -19.13 2.99
CA THR A 197 8.26 -18.44 4.14
C THR A 197 9.42 -18.14 5.10
N PRO A 198 10.12 -17.02 4.92
CA PRO A 198 11.23 -16.67 5.79
C PRO A 198 10.79 -16.55 7.24
N ASN A 199 11.64 -17.01 8.19
CA ASN A 199 11.39 -16.85 9.62
C ASN A 199 11.99 -15.57 10.17
N GLU A 200 13.05 -15.07 9.53
CA GLU A 200 13.71 -13.82 9.92
C GLU A 200 13.99 -12.96 8.70
N LEU A 201 13.83 -11.65 8.86
CA LEU A 201 14.25 -10.65 7.88
C LEU A 201 15.22 -9.67 8.53
N GLU A 202 16.26 -9.31 7.78
CA GLU A 202 17.08 -8.13 8.04
C GLU A 202 16.73 -7.08 6.99
N LEU A 203 16.22 -5.93 7.44
CA LEU A 203 15.87 -4.81 6.59
C LEU A 203 16.92 -3.70 6.78
N ARG A 204 17.47 -3.21 5.67
CA ARG A 204 18.41 -2.10 5.65
C ARG A 204 17.78 -0.93 4.93
N PHE A 205 17.75 0.21 5.59
CA PHE A 205 17.13 1.43 5.09
C PHE A 205 18.23 2.47 4.84
N THR A 206 18.37 2.87 3.59
CA THR A 206 19.24 4.00 3.25
C THR A 206 18.57 5.30 3.75
N PRO A 207 19.32 6.21 4.40
CA PRO A 207 18.75 7.48 4.86
C PRO A 207 18.38 8.39 3.69
N PRO A 208 17.44 9.33 3.90
CA PRO A 208 17.09 10.34 2.91
C PRO A 208 18.18 11.38 2.74
N TYR A 209 17.99 12.27 1.76
CA TYR A 209 18.87 13.39 1.46
C TYR A 209 18.18 14.72 1.73
N LYS A 210 18.95 15.71 2.16
CA LYS A 210 18.50 17.11 2.17
C LYS A 210 18.36 17.62 0.76
N VAL A 211 17.33 18.43 0.56
CA VAL A 211 17.18 19.23 -0.64
C VAL A 211 17.68 20.66 -0.33
N GLU A 212 18.65 21.12 -1.06
CA GLU A 212 19.24 22.46 -0.91
C GLU A 212 19.14 23.22 -2.22
N ASN A 213 18.62 24.45 -2.17
CA ASN A 213 18.41 25.29 -3.36
C ASN A 213 17.58 24.62 -4.47
N GLY A 214 16.63 23.75 -4.09
CA GLY A 214 15.77 23.03 -5.01
C GLY A 214 16.41 21.80 -5.68
N ALA A 215 17.59 21.38 -5.22
CA ALA A 215 18.27 20.19 -5.71
C ALA A 215 18.64 19.24 -4.57
N VAL A 216 18.60 17.93 -4.85
CA VAL A 216 19.04 16.89 -3.91
C VAL A 216 20.56 16.99 -3.72
N ASN A 217 21.01 17.17 -2.48
CA ASN A 217 22.42 17.20 -2.15
C ASN A 217 22.94 15.77 -1.90
N THR A 218 23.48 15.13 -2.93
CA THR A 218 23.98 13.75 -2.84
C THR A 218 25.39 13.66 -2.24
N GLU A 219 26.14 14.75 -2.13
CA GLU A 219 27.51 14.74 -1.62
C GLU A 219 27.56 14.83 -0.09
N THR A 220 26.80 15.74 0.50
CA THR A 220 26.84 16.02 1.95
C THR A 220 25.45 16.03 2.60
N GLY A 221 24.40 15.87 1.81
CA GLY A 221 23.01 15.96 2.26
C GLY A 221 22.44 14.71 2.91
N LEU A 222 23.21 13.62 3.03
CA LEU A 222 22.72 12.38 3.63
C LEU A 222 22.32 12.60 5.10
N MET A 223 21.07 12.27 5.43
CA MET A 223 20.50 12.52 6.75
C MET A 223 20.71 11.34 7.70
N GLY A 224 21.93 11.22 8.19
CA GLY A 224 22.29 10.17 9.14
C GLY A 224 23.02 9.00 8.48
N LYS A 225 22.78 7.79 9.01
CA LYS A 225 23.41 6.55 8.56
C LYS A 225 22.35 5.53 8.19
N GLU A 226 22.72 4.56 7.39
CA GLU A 226 21.91 3.36 7.16
C GLU A 226 21.45 2.77 8.49
N GLN A 227 20.17 2.43 8.58
CA GLN A 227 19.60 1.76 9.73
C GLN A 227 19.23 0.33 9.36
N THR A 228 19.63 -0.59 10.22
CA THR A 228 19.34 -2.02 10.05
C THR A 228 18.40 -2.49 11.12
N VAL A 229 17.32 -3.14 10.71
CA VAL A 229 16.32 -3.70 11.61
C VAL A 229 16.16 -5.19 11.34
N LYS A 230 16.21 -6.01 12.40
CA LYS A 230 15.94 -7.45 12.34
C LYS A 230 14.57 -7.72 12.93
N VAL A 231 13.79 -8.50 12.22
CA VAL A 231 12.43 -8.89 12.62
C VAL A 231 12.23 -10.38 12.43
N LYS A 232 11.28 -10.94 13.21
CA LYS A 232 10.94 -12.36 13.18
C LYS A 232 9.51 -12.57 12.75
N TYR A 233 9.29 -13.72 12.12
CA TYR A 233 7.97 -14.19 11.76
C TYR A 233 7.02 -14.13 12.96
N THR A 234 5.86 -13.57 12.73
CA THR A 234 4.75 -13.52 13.67
C THR A 234 3.51 -13.98 12.95
N SER A 235 2.83 -14.98 13.52
CA SER A 235 1.58 -15.47 12.93
C SER A 235 0.60 -14.31 12.78
N ARG A 236 -0.10 -14.25 11.64
CA ARG A 236 -1.14 -13.26 11.37
C ARG A 236 -2.22 -13.21 12.45
N ASP A 237 -2.49 -14.34 13.11
CA ASP A 237 -3.48 -14.42 14.19
C ASP A 237 -2.98 -13.81 15.51
N SER A 238 -1.70 -13.52 15.61
CA SER A 238 -1.03 -12.90 16.77
C SER A 238 -0.73 -11.41 16.57
N LEU A 239 -1.09 -10.87 15.41
CA LEU A 239 -0.94 -9.45 15.05
C LEU A 239 -2.11 -8.61 15.51
#